data_dae4fe022639c4fb6e3341eb19af07e0
#
_entry.id   dae4fe022639c4fb6e3341eb19af07e0
#
_cell.length_a   1.000
_cell.length_b   1.000
_cell.length_c   1.000
_cell.angle_alpha   90.00
_cell.angle_beta   90.00
_cell.angle_gamma   90.00
#
_symmetry.space_group_name_H-M   'P 1'
#
loop_
_entity.id
_entity.type
_entity.pdbx_description
1 polymer ?
#
loop_
_entity_poly.entity_id
_entity_poly.type
_entity_poly.pdbx_seq_one_letter_code
_entity_poly.pdbx_strand_id
1 'polypeptide(L)'
;MLSQFVNKTLKVLALCTGLISTSHFAQANDFVTHPNYLNFKQKAMSTYGLSGEQVDAAMNGAKNLPNIINIMTRPGESKPWYDYRSMFLVEGTIQRGVRFKNQYADALNRAEQQFGVSQAVILGILGVETGYGANKGSFITRDALATLAFGYPRRAEYFGDELAALIA
;
A
#
# COMPACT_ATOMS: atom_id res chain seq x y z
N MET A 1 -62.49 28.90 49.87
CA MET A 1 -61.62 27.89 50.52
C MET A 1 -60.51 27.52 49.56
N LEU A 2 -59.34 27.89 49.96
CA LEU A 2 -57.96 27.50 49.52
C LEU A 2 -57.70 27.17 48.04
N SER A 3 -57.15 28.19 47.42
CA SER A 3 -56.38 28.09 46.23
C SER A 3 -55.00 27.48 46.52
N GLN A 4 -54.60 26.52 45.72
CA GLN A 4 -53.19 26.12 45.69
C GLN A 4 -52.56 26.58 44.40
N PHE A 5 -51.65 27.55 44.54
CA PHE A 5 -50.74 27.95 43.51
C PHE A 5 -49.73 26.83 43.24
N VAL A 6 -49.78 26.22 42.07
CA VAL A 6 -48.73 25.31 41.61
C VAL A 6 -47.75 26.08 40.73
N ASN A 7 -46.62 26.33 41.31
CA ASN A 7 -45.47 26.96 40.70
C ASN A 7 -44.84 25.99 39.67
N LYS A 8 -45.08 26.18 38.35
CA LYS A 8 -44.42 25.43 37.29
C LYS A 8 -43.05 26.04 37.03
N THR A 9 -42.05 25.51 37.67
CA THR A 9 -40.66 25.77 37.32
C THR A 9 -40.34 25.04 36.01
N LEU A 10 -40.27 25.81 34.92
CA LEU A 10 -39.85 25.33 33.60
C LEU A 10 -38.35 25.11 33.65
N LYS A 11 -37.93 23.85 33.78
CA LYS A 11 -36.53 23.47 33.60
C LYS A 11 -36.25 23.44 32.10
N VAL A 12 -35.59 24.48 31.61
CA VAL A 12 -34.98 24.50 30.27
C VAL A 12 -33.74 23.60 30.34
N LEU A 13 -33.88 22.39 29.82
CA LEU A 13 -32.75 21.49 29.60
C LEU A 13 -32.03 21.94 28.33
N ALA A 14 -31.00 22.72 28.50
CA ALA A 14 -30.11 23.07 27.39
C ALA A 14 -29.35 21.81 26.98
N LEU A 15 -29.78 21.22 25.85
CA LEU A 15 -29.11 20.11 25.18
C LEU A 15 -27.87 20.71 24.49
N CYS A 16 -26.75 20.77 25.18
CA CYS A 16 -25.47 21.04 24.55
C CYS A 16 -25.07 19.81 23.73
N THR A 17 -25.52 19.75 22.48
CA THR A 17 -24.93 18.88 21.48
C THR A 17 -23.55 19.40 21.20
N GLY A 18 -22.55 18.91 21.94
CA GLY A 18 -21.15 19.11 21.64
C GLY A 18 -20.86 18.47 20.28
N LEU A 19 -20.73 19.28 19.25
CA LEU A 19 -20.06 18.93 18.02
C LEU A 19 -18.62 18.57 18.39
N ILE A 20 -18.35 17.28 18.60
CA ILE A 20 -16.98 16.76 18.64
C ILE A 20 -16.48 16.88 17.20
N SER A 21 -15.94 18.03 16.85
CA SER A 21 -15.11 18.17 15.68
C SER A 21 -13.89 17.29 15.91
N THR A 22 -13.91 16.09 15.38
CA THR A 22 -12.71 15.28 15.24
C THR A 22 -11.80 16.02 14.28
N SER A 23 -10.97 16.89 14.81
CA SER A 23 -9.87 17.46 14.06
C SER A 23 -8.98 16.29 13.65
N HIS A 24 -9.15 15.80 12.45
CA HIS A 24 -8.18 14.95 11.80
C HIS A 24 -6.95 15.82 11.63
N PHE A 25 -5.99 15.69 12.53
CA PHE A 25 -4.68 16.26 12.32
C PHE A 25 -4.14 15.66 11.03
N ALA A 26 -4.07 16.46 9.98
CA ALA A 26 -3.43 16.06 8.74
C ALA A 26 -1.98 15.68 9.09
N GLN A 27 -1.65 14.42 8.93
CA GLN A 27 -0.29 13.94 9.16
C GLN A 27 0.57 14.47 8.01
N ALA A 28 1.75 15.02 8.32
CA ALA A 28 2.60 15.63 7.31
C ALA A 28 2.93 14.63 6.19
N ASN A 29 2.72 15.04 4.95
CA ASN A 29 3.16 14.35 3.75
C ASN A 29 4.57 14.84 3.41
N ASP A 30 5.56 13.95 3.44
CA ASP A 30 6.97 14.31 3.21
C ASP A 30 7.24 14.81 1.77
N PHE A 31 6.29 14.62 0.84
CA PHE A 31 6.46 14.95 -0.59
C PHE A 31 5.71 16.21 -1.03
N VAL A 32 4.87 16.80 -0.19
CA VAL A 32 4.00 17.93 -0.57
C VAL A 32 4.79 19.14 -1.08
N THR A 33 6.01 19.34 -0.60
CA THR A 33 6.91 20.42 -1.02
C THR A 33 7.83 20.04 -2.17
N HIS A 34 7.76 18.78 -2.66
CA HIS A 34 8.60 18.35 -3.77
C HIS A 34 8.20 19.06 -5.07
N PRO A 35 9.14 19.56 -5.89
CA PRO A 35 8.83 20.33 -7.11
C PRO A 35 7.87 19.62 -8.07
N ASN A 36 7.94 18.29 -8.14
CA ASN A 36 7.11 17.49 -9.05
C ASN A 36 5.79 17.02 -8.42
N TYR A 37 5.48 17.35 -7.16
CA TYR A 37 4.26 16.86 -6.51
C TYR A 37 2.99 17.37 -7.20
N LEU A 38 2.99 18.62 -7.62
CA LEU A 38 1.85 19.23 -8.31
C LEU A 38 1.60 18.57 -9.68
N ASN A 39 2.67 18.29 -10.42
CA ASN A 39 2.59 17.59 -11.71
C ASN A 39 2.06 16.16 -11.53
N PHE A 40 2.55 15.45 -10.54
CA PHE A 40 2.03 14.12 -10.17
C PHE A 40 0.54 14.18 -9.86
N LYS A 41 0.12 15.12 -9.01
CA LYS A 41 -1.29 15.30 -8.64
C LYS A 41 -2.17 15.58 -9.85
N GLN A 42 -1.76 16.50 -10.73
CA GLN A 42 -2.47 16.81 -11.97
C GLN A 42 -2.58 15.60 -12.90
N LYS A 43 -1.51 14.82 -13.05
CA LYS A 43 -1.50 13.59 -13.85
C LYS A 43 -2.45 12.54 -13.27
N ALA A 44 -2.43 12.32 -11.96
CA ALA A 44 -3.35 11.40 -11.28
C ALA A 44 -4.82 11.80 -11.50
N MET A 45 -5.13 13.09 -11.39
CA MET A 45 -6.47 13.62 -11.65
C MET A 45 -6.91 13.41 -13.10
N SER A 46 -6.07 13.75 -14.07
CA SER A 46 -6.40 13.68 -15.50
C SER A 46 -6.49 12.25 -16.02
N THR A 47 -5.64 11.35 -15.53
CA THR A 47 -5.57 9.96 -16.04
C THR A 47 -6.63 9.05 -15.39
N TYR A 48 -6.89 9.23 -14.10
CA TYR A 48 -7.76 8.35 -13.33
C TYR A 48 -9.07 9.01 -12.85
N GLY A 49 -9.30 10.28 -13.20
CA GLY A 49 -10.53 11.00 -12.81
C GLY A 49 -10.61 11.29 -11.30
N LEU A 50 -9.48 11.27 -10.60
CA LEU A 50 -9.43 11.57 -9.17
C LEU A 50 -9.65 13.05 -8.90
N SER A 51 -10.27 13.40 -7.78
CA SER A 51 -10.24 14.79 -7.30
C SER A 51 -8.92 15.11 -6.62
N GLY A 52 -8.56 16.40 -6.57
CA GLY A 52 -7.36 16.84 -5.85
C GLY A 52 -7.40 16.49 -4.37
N GLU A 53 -8.59 16.48 -3.76
CA GLU A 53 -8.79 16.09 -2.36
C GLU A 53 -8.57 14.59 -2.14
N GLN A 54 -8.99 13.75 -3.10
CA GLN A 54 -8.72 12.31 -3.03
C GLN A 54 -7.23 12.00 -3.08
N VAL A 55 -6.48 12.68 -3.95
CA VAL A 55 -5.02 12.53 -4.02
C VAL A 55 -4.36 12.99 -2.72
N ASP A 56 -4.73 14.15 -2.21
CA ASP A 56 -4.16 14.68 -0.96
C ASP A 56 -4.50 13.79 0.24
N ALA A 57 -5.73 13.26 0.31
CA ALA A 57 -6.15 12.34 1.35
C ALA A 57 -5.36 11.02 1.30
N ALA A 58 -5.16 10.46 0.10
CA ALA A 58 -4.37 9.24 -0.08
C ALA A 58 -2.89 9.44 0.27
N MET A 59 -2.35 10.63 -0.02
CA MET A 59 -0.97 10.99 0.29
C MET A 59 -0.78 11.50 1.73
N ASN A 60 -1.86 11.67 2.48
CA ASN A 60 -1.75 12.12 3.88
C ASN A 60 -0.90 11.14 4.70
N GLY A 61 0.11 11.67 5.40
CA GLY A 61 1.06 10.88 6.17
C GLY A 61 2.03 10.03 5.35
N ALA A 62 2.15 10.24 4.03
CA ALA A 62 3.15 9.55 3.20
C ALA A 62 4.57 9.88 3.65
N LYS A 63 5.41 8.86 3.80
CA LYS A 63 6.78 8.96 4.31
C LYS A 63 7.82 8.70 3.24
N ASN A 64 8.85 9.51 3.24
CA ASN A 64 10.04 9.26 2.45
C ASN A 64 10.89 8.16 3.10
N LEU A 65 11.24 7.14 2.33
CA LEU A 65 11.99 5.95 2.75
C LEU A 65 13.33 5.86 2.00
N PRO A 66 14.36 6.65 2.36
CA PRO A 66 15.60 6.75 1.60
C PRO A 66 16.32 5.41 1.39
N ASN A 67 16.13 4.46 2.29
CA ASN A 67 16.71 3.11 2.16
C ASN A 67 16.22 2.37 0.91
N ILE A 68 15.02 2.67 0.41
CA ILE A 68 14.49 2.07 -0.83
C ILE A 68 15.35 2.48 -2.03
N ILE A 69 15.80 3.72 -2.09
CA ILE A 69 16.70 4.19 -3.15
C ILE A 69 18.00 3.38 -3.15
N ASN A 70 18.57 3.11 -1.97
CA ASN A 70 19.78 2.29 -1.83
C ASN A 70 19.56 0.85 -2.30
N ILE A 71 18.40 0.26 -2.00
CA ILE A 71 18.03 -1.08 -2.47
C ILE A 71 17.92 -1.11 -3.99
N MET A 72 17.25 -0.11 -4.58
CA MET A 72 17.07 -0.01 -6.04
C MET A 72 18.36 0.26 -6.80
N THR A 73 19.36 0.87 -6.18
CA THR A 73 20.66 1.14 -6.82
C THR A 73 21.63 -0.01 -6.72
N ARG A 74 21.38 -1.00 -5.86
CA ARG A 74 22.24 -2.18 -5.65
C ARG A 74 21.39 -3.46 -5.63
N PRO A 75 20.72 -3.81 -6.74
CA PRO A 75 19.87 -4.98 -6.79
C PRO A 75 20.68 -6.27 -6.57
N GLY A 76 20.08 -7.20 -5.84
CA GLY A 76 20.70 -8.51 -5.56
C GLY A 76 20.91 -9.35 -6.83
N GLU A 77 20.11 -9.10 -7.85
CA GLU A 77 20.15 -9.75 -9.17
C GLU A 77 21.42 -9.48 -9.97
N SER A 78 22.22 -8.50 -9.56
CA SER A 78 23.54 -8.24 -10.17
C SER A 78 24.61 -9.31 -9.84
N LYS A 79 24.29 -10.24 -8.95
CA LYS A 79 25.20 -11.35 -8.60
C LYS A 79 25.29 -12.39 -9.72
N PRO A 80 26.42 -13.12 -9.86
CA PRO A 80 26.50 -14.29 -10.72
C PRO A 80 25.40 -15.30 -10.40
N TRP A 81 24.88 -16.00 -11.41
CA TRP A 81 23.76 -16.94 -11.27
C TRP A 81 24.00 -18.01 -10.18
N TYR A 82 25.19 -18.53 -10.06
CA TYR A 82 25.49 -19.58 -9.07
C TYR A 82 25.36 -19.09 -7.62
N ASP A 83 25.65 -17.80 -7.35
CA ASP A 83 25.43 -17.17 -6.03
C ASP A 83 23.97 -16.79 -5.84
N TYR A 84 23.34 -16.21 -6.88
CA TYR A 84 21.95 -15.76 -6.85
C TYR A 84 20.98 -16.91 -6.59
N ARG A 85 21.11 -18.02 -7.33
CA ARG A 85 20.22 -19.17 -7.19
C ARG A 85 20.24 -19.78 -5.78
N SER A 86 21.40 -19.75 -5.12
CA SER A 86 21.57 -20.35 -3.77
C SER A 86 20.70 -19.66 -2.71
N MET A 87 20.28 -18.42 -2.96
CA MET A 87 19.39 -17.67 -2.06
C MET A 87 17.98 -18.28 -2.00
N PHE A 88 17.55 -18.97 -3.05
CA PHE A 88 16.21 -19.56 -3.17
C PHE A 88 16.19 -21.06 -3.01
N LEU A 89 17.23 -21.76 -3.47
CA LEU A 89 17.32 -23.23 -3.45
C LEU A 89 17.84 -23.75 -2.11
N VAL A 90 17.19 -23.36 -1.03
CA VAL A 90 17.46 -23.89 0.32
C VAL A 90 16.35 -24.85 0.74
N GLU A 91 16.71 -25.91 1.48
CA GLU A 91 15.78 -26.97 1.88
C GLU A 91 14.48 -26.42 2.51
N GLY A 92 14.59 -25.43 3.39
CA GLY A 92 13.43 -24.82 4.03
C GLY A 92 12.44 -24.17 3.03
N THR A 93 12.95 -23.57 1.94
CA THR A 93 12.11 -23.00 0.88
C THR A 93 11.46 -24.10 0.05
N ILE A 94 12.21 -25.14 -0.31
CA ILE A 94 11.69 -26.30 -1.06
C ILE A 94 10.57 -26.96 -0.27
N GLN A 95 10.75 -27.22 0.99
CA GLN A 95 9.74 -27.84 1.86
C GLN A 95 8.49 -26.95 2.03
N ARG A 96 8.64 -25.62 2.09
CA ARG A 96 7.47 -24.71 2.05
C ARG A 96 6.71 -24.85 0.74
N GLY A 97 7.42 -24.93 -0.38
CA GLY A 97 6.82 -25.12 -1.70
C GLY A 97 6.03 -26.41 -1.81
N VAL A 98 6.57 -27.53 -1.31
CA VAL A 98 5.86 -28.82 -1.28
C VAL A 98 4.58 -28.72 -0.45
N ARG A 99 4.64 -28.12 0.75
CA ARG A 99 3.44 -27.92 1.57
C ARG A 99 2.42 -27.01 0.88
N PHE A 100 2.86 -25.90 0.28
CA PHE A 100 2.01 -24.98 -0.45
C PHE A 100 1.31 -25.67 -1.61
N LYS A 101 2.05 -26.47 -2.41
CA LYS A 101 1.48 -27.25 -3.51
C LYS A 101 0.37 -28.18 -3.04
N ASN A 102 0.59 -28.91 -1.94
CA ASN A 102 -0.40 -29.85 -1.42
C ASN A 102 -1.63 -29.12 -0.87
N GLN A 103 -1.42 -28.02 -0.17
CA GLN A 103 -2.51 -27.22 0.42
C GLN A 103 -3.40 -26.56 -0.63
N TYR A 104 -2.82 -26.10 -1.75
CA TYR A 104 -3.52 -25.34 -2.78
C TYR A 104 -3.63 -26.10 -4.12
N ALA A 105 -3.61 -27.44 -4.09
CA ALA A 105 -3.61 -28.29 -5.29
C ALA A 105 -4.75 -27.95 -6.24
N ASP A 106 -5.98 -27.79 -5.75
CA ASP A 106 -7.15 -27.47 -6.57
C ASP A 106 -7.04 -26.09 -7.24
N ALA A 107 -6.51 -25.09 -6.54
CA ALA A 107 -6.31 -23.75 -7.10
C ALA A 107 -5.23 -23.77 -8.19
N LEU A 108 -4.14 -24.50 -7.96
CA LEU A 108 -3.06 -24.67 -8.93
C LEU A 108 -3.54 -25.42 -10.19
N ASN A 109 -4.33 -26.47 -10.02
CA ASN A 109 -4.94 -27.21 -11.13
C ASN A 109 -5.86 -26.31 -11.97
N ARG A 110 -6.73 -25.52 -11.33
CA ARG A 110 -7.61 -24.59 -12.06
C ARG A 110 -6.80 -23.52 -12.80
N ALA A 111 -5.76 -22.97 -12.18
CA ALA A 111 -4.91 -21.96 -12.82
C ALA A 111 -4.19 -22.55 -14.04
N GLU A 112 -3.62 -23.75 -13.93
CA GLU A 112 -2.97 -24.45 -15.06
C GLU A 112 -3.96 -24.72 -16.19
N GLN A 113 -5.15 -25.22 -15.89
CA GLN A 113 -6.19 -25.49 -16.89
C GLN A 113 -6.71 -24.23 -17.57
N GLN A 114 -6.90 -23.15 -16.82
CA GLN A 114 -7.47 -21.90 -17.32
C GLN A 114 -6.47 -21.07 -18.13
N PHE A 115 -5.22 -21.04 -17.69
CA PHE A 115 -4.21 -20.12 -18.24
C PHE A 115 -3.07 -20.82 -18.99
N GLY A 116 -3.01 -22.14 -18.98
CA GLY A 116 -1.97 -22.93 -19.66
C GLY A 116 -0.57 -22.80 -19.05
N VAL A 117 -0.46 -22.23 -17.84
CA VAL A 117 0.82 -22.06 -17.13
C VAL A 117 1.01 -23.23 -16.17
N SER A 118 2.12 -23.98 -16.31
CA SER A 118 2.36 -25.14 -15.46
C SER A 118 2.47 -24.77 -13.98
N GLN A 119 2.00 -25.65 -13.10
CA GLN A 119 2.09 -25.47 -11.66
C GLN A 119 3.53 -25.25 -11.18
N ALA A 120 4.50 -25.88 -11.85
CA ALA A 120 5.92 -25.71 -11.52
C ALA A 120 6.38 -24.24 -11.70
N VAL A 121 5.94 -23.57 -12.78
CA VAL A 121 6.24 -22.17 -13.03
C VAL A 121 5.54 -21.28 -11.99
N ILE A 122 4.25 -21.50 -11.73
CA ILE A 122 3.48 -20.76 -10.73
C ILE A 122 4.17 -20.87 -9.34
N LEU A 123 4.52 -22.09 -8.94
CA LEU A 123 5.20 -22.34 -7.67
C LEU A 123 6.59 -21.72 -7.60
N GLY A 124 7.35 -21.76 -8.71
CA GLY A 124 8.66 -21.14 -8.80
C GLY A 124 8.59 -19.61 -8.56
N ILE A 125 7.65 -18.94 -9.23
CA ILE A 125 7.43 -17.49 -9.06
C ILE A 125 7.00 -17.19 -7.61
N LEU A 126 6.01 -17.88 -7.06
CA LEU A 126 5.56 -17.66 -5.69
C LEU A 126 6.67 -17.90 -4.65
N GLY A 127 7.55 -18.87 -4.93
CA GLY A 127 8.70 -19.15 -4.08
C GLY A 127 9.73 -18.03 -4.08
N VAL A 128 10.06 -17.48 -5.25
CA VAL A 128 11.03 -16.39 -5.41
C VAL A 128 10.47 -15.07 -4.84
N GLU A 129 9.25 -14.71 -5.21
CA GLU A 129 8.67 -13.41 -4.87
C GLU A 129 8.33 -13.26 -3.38
N THR A 130 7.75 -14.30 -2.79
CA THR A 130 7.19 -14.17 -1.43
C THR A 130 7.59 -15.30 -0.48
N GLY A 131 8.39 -16.28 -0.92
CA GLY A 131 8.64 -17.49 -0.14
C GLY A 131 7.33 -18.22 0.22
N TYR A 132 6.39 -18.29 -0.73
CA TYR A 132 5.05 -18.85 -0.54
C TYR A 132 4.20 -18.08 0.48
N GLY A 133 4.24 -16.75 0.44
CA GLY A 133 3.49 -15.85 1.32
C GLY A 133 4.14 -15.63 2.69
N ALA A 134 5.31 -16.20 2.95
CA ALA A 134 6.05 -15.98 4.20
C ALA A 134 6.66 -14.56 4.28
N ASN A 135 6.97 -13.95 3.11
CA ASN A 135 7.51 -12.61 3.02
C ASN A 135 6.55 -11.74 2.18
N LYS A 136 5.92 -10.79 2.83
CA LYS A 136 4.99 -9.84 2.19
C LYS A 136 5.60 -8.44 2.00
N GLY A 137 6.91 -8.31 2.26
CA GLY A 137 7.57 -7.01 2.33
C GLY A 137 7.33 -6.30 3.68
N SER A 138 8.11 -5.26 3.93
CA SER A 138 8.06 -4.46 5.17
C SER A 138 7.72 -2.99 4.93
N PHE A 139 7.62 -2.58 3.67
CA PHE A 139 7.34 -1.20 3.32
C PHE A 139 5.85 -1.00 2.99
N ILE A 140 5.31 0.13 3.39
CA ILE A 140 3.99 0.59 2.92
C ILE A 140 4.13 0.90 1.43
N THR A 141 3.33 0.26 0.57
CA THR A 141 3.44 0.36 -0.89
C THR A 141 3.36 1.81 -1.38
N ARG A 142 2.42 2.60 -0.83
CA ARG A 142 2.29 4.03 -1.12
C ARG A 142 3.60 4.78 -0.87
N ASP A 143 4.20 4.58 0.31
CA ASP A 143 5.41 5.29 0.73
C ASP A 143 6.62 4.88 -0.11
N ALA A 144 6.68 3.59 -0.47
CA ALA A 144 7.71 3.06 -1.35
C ALA A 144 7.61 3.65 -2.77
N LEU A 145 6.40 3.62 -3.37
CA LEU A 145 6.16 4.19 -4.70
C LEU A 145 6.39 5.70 -4.71
N ALA A 146 5.92 6.42 -3.69
CA ALA A 146 6.16 7.86 -3.56
C ALA A 146 7.66 8.18 -3.44
N THR A 147 8.40 7.43 -2.62
CA THR A 147 9.85 7.59 -2.51
C THR A 147 10.55 7.43 -3.86
N LEU A 148 10.16 6.41 -4.64
CA LEU A 148 10.74 6.15 -5.95
C LEU A 148 10.29 7.18 -7.00
N ALA A 149 9.02 7.59 -6.99
CA ALA A 149 8.49 8.59 -7.90
C ALA A 149 9.17 9.95 -7.75
N PHE A 150 9.47 10.33 -6.52
CA PHE A 150 10.06 11.65 -6.23
C PHE A 150 11.59 11.60 -6.04
N GLY A 151 12.16 10.47 -5.66
CA GLY A 151 13.58 10.35 -5.31
C GLY A 151 14.44 9.50 -6.25
N TYR A 152 13.86 8.81 -7.26
CA TYR A 152 14.60 7.93 -8.17
C TYR A 152 14.46 8.36 -9.64
N PRO A 153 15.28 9.30 -10.14
CA PRO A 153 15.09 9.93 -11.45
C PRO A 153 15.03 8.98 -12.64
N ARG A 154 15.74 7.84 -12.60
CA ARG A 154 15.80 6.88 -13.72
C ARG A 154 14.43 6.32 -14.13
N ARG A 155 13.49 6.21 -13.18
CA ARG A 155 12.15 5.64 -13.39
C ARG A 155 11.07 6.42 -12.64
N ALA A 156 11.29 7.70 -12.37
CA ALA A 156 10.38 8.54 -11.59
C ALA A 156 8.97 8.56 -12.19
N GLU A 157 8.85 8.68 -13.50
CA GLU A 157 7.56 8.68 -14.20
C GLU A 157 6.82 7.36 -14.02
N TYR A 158 7.49 6.23 -14.25
CA TYR A 158 6.91 4.89 -14.06
C TYR A 158 6.35 4.72 -12.64
N PHE A 159 7.15 5.05 -11.61
CA PHE A 159 6.69 4.92 -10.23
C PHE A 159 5.61 5.92 -9.85
N GLY A 160 5.58 7.09 -10.50
CA GLY A 160 4.50 8.06 -10.39
C GLY A 160 3.18 7.51 -10.94
N ASP A 161 3.23 6.81 -12.07
CA ASP A 161 2.06 6.17 -12.67
C ASP A 161 1.54 5.01 -11.80
N GLU A 162 2.42 4.17 -11.27
CA GLU A 162 2.06 3.10 -10.34
C GLU A 162 1.45 3.66 -9.04
N LEU A 163 1.99 4.78 -8.53
CA LEU A 163 1.43 5.45 -7.36
C LEU A 163 0.03 6.01 -7.65
N ALA A 164 -0.16 6.63 -8.80
CA ALA A 164 -1.46 7.16 -9.21
C ALA A 164 -2.49 6.04 -9.40
N ALA A 165 -2.09 4.92 -10.01
CA ALA A 165 -2.92 3.72 -10.14
C ALA A 165 -3.27 3.08 -8.78
N LEU A 166 -2.35 3.11 -7.81
CA LEU A 166 -2.61 2.62 -6.45
C LEU A 166 -3.64 3.48 -5.71
N ILE A 167 -3.67 4.79 -5.98
CA ILE A 167 -4.60 5.73 -5.35
C ILE A 167 -6.02 5.63 -5.96
N ALA A 168 -6.11 5.29 -7.24
CA ALA A 168 -7.37 5.16 -7.98
C ALA A 168 -8.15 3.91 -7.56
#